data_db2aace6e729422267d4026db2cd9f4f
#
_entry.id   db2aace6e729422267d4026db2cd9f4f
#
_cell.length_a   1.000
_cell.length_b   1.000
_cell.length_c   1.000
_cell.angle_alpha   90.00
_cell.angle_beta   90.00
_cell.angle_gamma   90.00
#
_symmetry.space_group_name_H-M   'P 1'
#
loop_
_entity.id
_entity.type
_entity.pdbx_description
1 polymer ?
#
loop_
_entity_poly.entity_id
_entity_poly.type
_entity_poly.pdbx_seq_one_letter_code
_entity_poly.pdbx_strand_id
1 'polypeptide(L)'
;MGNDEIFEDYSPPPYQDPDMEEESTINERFSWILLWIMTFRIRFNIPETATESLIKFMKLVLVEIGGEDFSKFPNSLYLARKILGLKDRFRILVPCPKCHKLYERQEVINFRQDDISAVMKCHHVEFPNSNHRKSRSCKMALSQKIATTIRPELEFPLASIQQQLAAMFRRPDFENSLRHWAKRQQTDNILTDIYDGQVWKNFKETNEEDSPKFFRNDVADSHLGLMLNLDWFQPYDGTVHSTGVIYAAICNLP
;
A
#
# COMPACT_ATOMS: atom_id res chain seq x y z
N MET A 1 -11.16 37.29 -7.48
CA MET A 1 -10.13 37.26 -6.44
C MET A 1 -10.45 36.01 -5.64
N GLY A 2 -10.01 34.90 -6.00
CA GLY A 2 -8.75 34.22 -5.83
C GLY A 2 -8.87 33.34 -4.59
N ASN A 3 -9.44 32.12 -4.73
CA ASN A 3 -9.44 31.09 -3.68
C ASN A 3 -8.72 29.83 -4.20
N ASP A 4 -7.56 30.01 -4.82
CA ASP A 4 -6.81 28.90 -5.46
C ASP A 4 -5.65 28.35 -4.61
N GLU A 5 -5.68 28.51 -3.27
CA GLU A 5 -4.57 28.07 -2.40
C GLU A 5 -4.97 27.04 -1.34
N ILE A 6 -5.92 26.17 -1.60
CA ILE A 6 -6.34 25.15 -0.60
C ILE A 6 -5.67 23.78 -0.80
N PHE A 7 -5.00 23.55 -1.91
CA PHE A 7 -4.18 22.37 -2.10
C PHE A 7 -2.70 22.77 -2.17
N GLU A 8 -2.10 23.16 -1.03
CA GLU A 8 -0.66 23.04 -0.89
C GLU A 8 -0.29 21.58 -1.13
N ASP A 9 0.54 21.43 -2.13
CA ASP A 9 1.15 20.20 -2.63
C ASP A 9 1.61 19.32 -1.45
N TYR A 10 0.77 18.37 -1.04
CA TYR A 10 1.14 17.35 -0.08
C TYR A 10 1.98 16.32 -0.84
N SER A 11 3.21 16.69 -1.14
CA SER A 11 4.23 15.73 -1.54
C SER A 11 4.63 14.97 -0.28
N PRO A 12 4.27 13.69 -0.15
CA PRO A 12 4.78 12.89 0.94
C PRO A 12 6.31 12.88 0.82
N PRO A 13 7.05 12.94 1.95
CA PRO A 13 8.50 12.87 1.90
C PRO A 13 8.92 11.66 1.07
N PRO A 14 10.01 11.76 0.28
CA PRO A 14 10.48 10.67 -0.56
C PRO A 14 10.62 9.42 0.31
N TYR A 15 9.89 8.37 -0.06
CA TYR A 15 9.95 7.10 0.62
C TYR A 15 11.34 6.51 0.42
N GLN A 16 12.15 6.53 1.45
CA GLN A 16 13.33 5.69 1.56
C GLN A 16 12.86 4.36 2.14
N ASP A 17 12.88 3.31 1.33
CA ASP A 17 12.59 1.96 1.77
C ASP A 17 13.71 1.52 2.73
N PRO A 18 13.49 1.44 4.04
CA PRO A 18 14.53 1.02 4.99
C PRO A 18 14.92 -0.45 4.81
N ASP A 19 14.17 -1.21 4.03
CA ASP A 19 14.43 -2.62 3.75
C ASP A 19 15.24 -2.84 2.44
N MET A 20 15.65 -1.79 1.73
CA MET A 20 16.48 -1.93 0.52
C MET A 20 17.93 -2.34 0.80
N GLU A 21 18.39 -2.27 2.05
CA GLU A 21 19.77 -2.62 2.42
C GLU A 21 19.95 -4.05 2.96
N GLU A 22 18.89 -4.78 3.27
CA GLU A 22 19.00 -6.22 3.47
C GLU A 22 18.79 -6.96 2.15
N GLU A 23 19.83 -7.06 1.32
CA GLU A 23 19.96 -8.18 0.39
C GLU A 23 19.74 -9.46 1.19
N SER A 24 18.55 -10.01 1.13
CA SER A 24 18.27 -11.35 1.61
C SER A 24 19.21 -12.25 0.81
N THR A 25 20.29 -12.70 1.43
CA THR A 25 21.08 -13.83 0.91
C THR A 25 20.11 -14.99 0.87
N ILE A 26 19.38 -15.10 -0.23
CA ILE A 26 18.50 -16.22 -0.51
C ILE A 26 19.44 -17.43 -0.45
N ASN A 27 19.32 -18.23 0.59
CA ASN A 27 20.07 -19.47 0.67
C ASN A 27 19.53 -20.37 -0.44
N GLU A 28 20.25 -20.42 -1.56
CA GLU A 28 19.82 -20.99 -2.83
C GLU A 28 19.39 -22.45 -2.71
N ARG A 29 19.89 -23.17 -1.71
CA ARG A 29 19.68 -24.62 -1.57
C ARG A 29 18.23 -25.05 -1.36
N PHE A 30 17.41 -24.29 -0.65
CA PHE A 30 16.01 -24.65 -0.40
C PHE A 30 14.99 -23.60 -0.85
N SER A 31 15.44 -22.50 -1.41
CA SER A 31 14.55 -21.44 -1.90
C SER A 31 13.56 -21.92 -2.94
N TRP A 32 14.00 -22.82 -3.83
CA TRP A 32 13.14 -23.42 -4.82
C TRP A 32 12.02 -24.26 -4.20
N ILE A 33 12.26 -24.96 -3.08
CA ILE A 33 11.25 -25.74 -2.34
C ILE A 33 10.19 -24.78 -1.79
N LEU A 34 10.62 -23.68 -1.17
CA LEU A 34 9.72 -22.66 -0.63
C LEU A 34 8.90 -22.02 -1.75
N LEU A 35 9.53 -21.68 -2.88
CA LEU A 35 8.85 -21.11 -4.04
C LEU A 35 7.79 -22.09 -4.59
N TRP A 36 8.15 -23.38 -4.65
CA TRP A 36 7.20 -24.42 -5.06
C TRP A 36 6.00 -24.48 -4.10
N ILE A 37 6.22 -24.49 -2.78
CA ILE A 37 5.16 -24.50 -1.78
C ILE A 37 4.24 -23.28 -1.94
N MET A 38 4.80 -22.08 -2.15
CA MET A 38 4.00 -20.87 -2.36
C MET A 38 3.20 -20.91 -3.65
N THR A 39 3.79 -21.39 -4.74
CA THR A 39 3.10 -21.57 -6.01
C THR A 39 1.98 -22.61 -5.90
N PHE A 40 2.24 -23.72 -5.24
CA PHE A 40 1.25 -24.76 -4.96
C PHE A 40 0.07 -24.22 -4.13
N ARG A 41 0.37 -23.45 -3.08
CA ARG A 41 -0.65 -22.77 -2.28
C ARG A 41 -1.57 -21.90 -3.13
N ILE A 42 -0.99 -21.05 -3.98
CA ILE A 42 -1.75 -20.12 -4.82
C ILE A 42 -2.58 -20.91 -5.85
N ARG A 43 -1.97 -21.88 -6.51
CA ARG A 43 -2.62 -22.67 -7.56
C ARG A 43 -3.84 -23.47 -7.07
N PHE A 44 -3.78 -23.97 -5.84
CA PHE A 44 -4.81 -24.84 -5.26
C PHE A 44 -5.61 -24.17 -4.13
N ASN A 45 -5.47 -22.86 -3.93
CA ASN A 45 -6.13 -22.09 -2.89
C ASN A 45 -6.00 -22.72 -1.49
N ILE A 46 -4.80 -23.19 -1.15
CA ILE A 46 -4.55 -23.88 0.13
C ILE A 46 -4.57 -22.84 1.27
N PRO A 47 -5.34 -23.09 2.36
CA PRO A 47 -5.38 -22.22 3.52
C PRO A 47 -4.00 -22.01 4.16
N GLU A 48 -3.80 -20.88 4.82
CA GLU A 48 -2.53 -20.57 5.52
C GLU A 48 -2.16 -21.60 6.57
N THR A 49 -3.14 -22.08 7.34
CA THR A 49 -2.95 -23.11 8.36
C THR A 49 -2.44 -24.42 7.78
N ALA A 50 -2.98 -24.85 6.65
CA ALA A 50 -2.52 -26.06 5.95
C ALA A 50 -1.13 -25.86 5.35
N THR A 51 -0.85 -24.68 4.77
CA THR A 51 0.47 -24.33 4.25
C THR A 51 1.53 -24.29 5.36
N GLU A 52 1.19 -23.75 6.52
CA GLU A 52 2.09 -23.73 7.68
C GLU A 52 2.40 -25.16 8.18
N SER A 53 1.38 -26.02 8.22
CA SER A 53 1.57 -27.44 8.57
C SER A 53 2.47 -28.16 7.58
N LEU A 54 2.30 -27.88 6.27
CA LEU A 54 3.16 -28.41 5.21
C LEU A 54 4.62 -27.96 5.39
N ILE A 55 4.85 -26.68 5.68
CA ILE A 55 6.22 -26.15 5.91
C ILE A 55 6.87 -26.85 7.11
N LYS A 56 6.15 -27.00 8.23
CA LYS A 56 6.64 -27.70 9.42
C LYS A 56 6.99 -29.16 9.11
N PHE A 57 6.12 -29.85 8.40
CA PHE A 57 6.36 -31.23 7.97
C PHE A 57 7.57 -31.32 7.07
N MET A 58 7.67 -30.47 6.04
CA MET A 58 8.81 -30.45 5.14
C MET A 58 10.12 -30.19 5.87
N LYS A 59 10.12 -29.30 6.88
CA LYS A 59 11.31 -29.10 7.73
C LYS A 59 11.76 -30.39 8.40
N LEU A 60 10.84 -31.13 9.02
CA LEU A 60 11.18 -32.39 9.68
C LEU A 60 11.78 -33.40 8.69
N VAL A 61 11.14 -33.58 7.53
CA VAL A 61 11.61 -34.49 6.49
C VAL A 61 12.99 -34.09 5.96
N LEU A 62 13.18 -32.80 5.66
CA LEU A 62 14.43 -32.30 5.09
C LEU A 62 15.60 -32.40 6.06
N VAL A 63 15.38 -32.16 7.35
CA VAL A 63 16.40 -32.29 8.39
C VAL A 63 16.77 -33.77 8.59
N GLU A 64 15.78 -34.66 8.57
CA GLU A 64 16.02 -36.10 8.73
C GLU A 64 16.82 -36.69 7.55
N ILE A 65 16.50 -36.30 6.31
CA ILE A 65 17.13 -36.85 5.11
C ILE A 65 18.44 -36.11 4.78
N GLY A 66 18.47 -34.80 4.90
CA GLY A 66 19.57 -33.93 4.43
C GLY A 66 20.47 -33.37 5.55
N GLY A 67 20.18 -33.69 6.83
CA GLY A 67 20.97 -33.31 7.96
C GLY A 67 21.04 -31.80 8.20
N GLU A 68 22.24 -31.35 8.65
CA GLU A 68 22.46 -29.94 9.04
C GLU A 68 22.27 -28.94 7.91
N ASP A 69 22.39 -29.35 6.66
CA ASP A 69 22.21 -28.51 5.49
C ASP A 69 20.82 -27.85 5.45
N PHE A 70 19.81 -28.50 6.01
CA PHE A 70 18.44 -28.00 6.07
C PHE A 70 18.02 -27.48 7.46
N SER A 71 18.93 -27.38 8.41
CA SER A 71 18.64 -26.87 9.76
C SER A 71 18.03 -25.46 9.73
N LYS A 72 18.44 -24.63 8.76
CA LYS A 72 17.92 -23.27 8.53
C LYS A 72 16.61 -23.20 7.74
N PHE A 73 16.06 -24.34 7.28
CA PHE A 73 14.76 -24.35 6.63
C PHE A 73 13.70 -23.77 7.58
N PRO A 74 12.78 -22.89 7.11
CA PRO A 74 11.83 -22.22 7.98
C PRO A 74 10.85 -23.20 8.62
N ASN A 75 10.37 -22.87 9.81
CA ASN A 75 9.36 -23.64 10.54
C ASN A 75 7.98 -22.94 10.55
N SER A 76 7.82 -21.86 9.80
CA SER A 76 6.56 -21.12 9.72
C SER A 76 6.39 -20.47 8.36
N LEU A 77 5.15 -20.22 8.00
CA LEU A 77 4.79 -19.50 6.77
C LEU A 77 5.35 -18.07 6.76
N TYR A 78 5.38 -17.41 7.93
CA TYR A 78 5.98 -16.09 8.08
C TYR A 78 7.48 -16.07 7.71
N LEU A 79 8.25 -17.00 8.25
CA LEU A 79 9.69 -17.09 7.94
C LEU A 79 9.94 -17.49 6.48
N ALA A 80 9.10 -18.36 5.92
CA ALA A 80 9.16 -18.73 4.51
C ALA A 80 8.94 -17.53 3.59
N ARG A 81 7.91 -16.72 3.87
CA ARG A 81 7.67 -15.46 3.15
C ARG A 81 8.82 -14.47 3.30
N LYS A 82 9.39 -14.36 4.51
CA LYS A 82 10.53 -13.49 4.77
C LYS A 82 11.76 -13.90 3.94
N ILE A 83 12.09 -15.19 3.89
CA ILE A 83 13.21 -15.73 3.11
C ILE A 83 13.03 -15.49 1.61
N LEU A 84 11.81 -15.63 1.10
CA LEU A 84 11.49 -15.40 -0.31
C LEU A 84 11.30 -13.91 -0.67
N GLY A 85 11.46 -13.00 0.29
CA GLY A 85 11.19 -11.57 0.07
C GLY A 85 9.71 -11.26 -0.19
N LEU A 86 8.79 -12.19 0.10
CA LEU A 86 7.35 -12.05 -0.07
C LEU A 86 6.70 -11.35 1.13
N LYS A 87 7.30 -10.27 1.59
CA LYS A 87 6.72 -9.43 2.64
C LYS A 87 5.60 -8.57 2.04
N ASP A 88 4.52 -8.42 2.77
CA ASP A 88 3.54 -7.37 2.47
C ASP A 88 4.23 -6.02 2.67
N ARG A 89 4.41 -5.29 1.58
CA ARG A 89 5.11 -3.99 1.59
C ARG A 89 4.14 -2.88 1.96
N PHE A 90 3.68 -2.90 3.21
CA PHE A 90 2.87 -1.82 3.75
C PHE A 90 3.74 -0.82 4.51
N ARG A 91 3.59 0.45 4.18
CA ARG A 91 4.04 1.56 5.02
C ARG A 91 3.01 1.73 6.13
N ILE A 92 3.41 1.54 7.37
CA ILE A 92 2.52 1.71 8.51
C ILE A 92 2.60 3.14 8.98
N LEU A 93 1.49 3.86 8.88
CA LEU A 93 1.32 5.23 9.34
C LEU A 93 0.50 5.26 10.63
N VAL A 94 0.68 6.31 11.41
CA VAL A 94 -0.08 6.56 12.64
C VAL A 94 -0.98 7.78 12.41
N PRO A 95 -2.28 7.59 12.21
CA PRO A 95 -3.21 8.71 12.10
C PRO A 95 -3.48 9.31 13.48
N CYS A 96 -3.57 10.61 13.55
CA CYS A 96 -4.05 11.30 14.75
C CYS A 96 -5.53 10.98 14.97
N PRO A 97 -5.95 10.51 16.16
CA PRO A 97 -7.35 10.17 16.44
C PRO A 97 -8.33 11.34 16.29
N LYS A 98 -7.83 12.59 16.34
CA LYS A 98 -8.66 13.79 16.33
C LYS A 98 -8.71 14.49 14.96
N CYS A 99 -7.55 14.75 14.33
CA CYS A 99 -7.46 15.54 13.10
C CYS A 99 -7.03 14.71 11.89
N HIS A 100 -6.80 13.41 12.07
CA HIS A 100 -6.43 12.43 11.05
C HIS A 100 -5.11 12.71 10.32
N LYS A 101 -4.31 13.70 10.77
CA LYS A 101 -2.94 13.91 10.24
C LYS A 101 -2.14 12.62 10.42
N LEU A 102 -1.48 12.21 9.35
CA LEU A 102 -0.66 10.99 9.31
C LEU A 102 0.78 11.29 9.75
N TYR A 103 1.36 10.36 10.50
CA TYR A 103 2.73 10.37 11.00
C TYR A 103 3.42 9.06 10.67
N GLU A 104 4.75 9.08 10.53
CA GLU A 104 5.51 7.85 10.39
C GLU A 104 5.47 7.05 11.70
N ARG A 105 5.25 5.74 11.59
CA ARG A 105 5.21 4.85 12.76
C ARG A 105 6.52 4.92 13.55
N GLN A 106 7.65 4.94 12.86
CA GLN A 106 8.97 5.03 13.49
C GLN A 106 9.18 6.35 14.23
N GLU A 107 8.71 7.46 13.68
CA GLU A 107 8.74 8.76 14.34
C GLU A 107 7.98 8.72 15.68
N VAL A 108 6.80 8.12 15.69
CA VAL A 108 5.95 8.05 16.89
C VAL A 108 6.53 7.11 17.95
N ILE A 109 7.08 5.94 17.54
CA ILE A 109 7.63 4.94 18.47
C ILE A 109 8.98 5.39 19.03
N ASN A 110 9.83 5.99 18.19
CA ASN A 110 11.17 6.42 18.57
C ASN A 110 11.20 7.81 19.17
N PHE A 111 10.05 8.45 19.31
CA PHE A 111 9.97 9.77 19.91
C PHE A 111 10.61 9.74 21.31
N ARG A 112 11.60 10.60 21.51
CA ARG A 112 12.29 10.80 22.78
C ARG A 112 12.23 12.28 23.10
N GLN A 113 11.76 12.59 24.27
CA GLN A 113 11.89 13.89 24.89
C GLN A 113 12.71 13.69 26.16
N ASP A 114 13.24 14.74 26.73
CA ASP A 114 14.11 14.68 27.95
C ASP A 114 13.49 13.87 29.09
N ASP A 115 12.18 13.73 29.06
CA ASP A 115 11.44 12.81 29.92
C ASP A 115 11.14 11.48 29.20
N ILE A 116 11.70 10.39 29.73
CA ILE A 116 11.56 9.01 29.21
C ILE A 116 10.09 8.54 29.10
N SER A 117 9.17 9.24 29.77
CA SER A 117 7.74 8.91 29.79
C SER A 117 6.91 9.66 28.74
N ALA A 118 7.49 10.58 27.98
CA ALA A 118 6.76 11.42 27.06
C ALA A 118 6.27 10.62 25.84
N VAL A 119 4.98 10.74 25.53
CA VAL A 119 4.38 10.24 24.27
C VAL A 119 4.29 11.37 23.26
N MET A 120 4.51 11.06 21.99
CA MET A 120 4.41 12.04 20.92
C MET A 120 2.97 12.59 20.82
N LYS A 121 2.86 13.90 20.69
CA LYS A 121 1.60 14.61 20.51
C LYS A 121 1.52 15.19 19.11
N CYS A 122 0.32 15.17 18.55
CA CYS A 122 0.02 15.76 17.25
C CYS A 122 0.34 17.27 17.27
N HIS A 123 1.18 17.70 16.33
CA HIS A 123 1.56 19.11 16.17
C HIS A 123 0.81 19.81 15.04
N HIS A 124 -0.12 19.11 14.36
CA HIS A 124 -0.89 19.67 13.25
C HIS A 124 -1.70 20.90 13.69
N VAL A 125 -1.64 21.94 12.87
CA VAL A 125 -2.44 23.15 12.98
C VAL A 125 -3.36 23.20 11.78
N GLU A 126 -4.66 23.17 12.01
CA GLU A 126 -5.68 23.07 10.94
C GLU A 126 -5.68 24.31 10.03
N PHE A 127 -5.43 25.49 10.63
CA PHE A 127 -5.39 26.77 9.91
C PHE A 127 -4.11 27.54 10.24
N PRO A 128 -2.94 27.14 9.70
CA PRO A 128 -1.65 27.72 10.09
C PRO A 128 -1.53 29.21 9.78
N ASN A 129 -2.19 29.69 8.72
CA ASN A 129 -2.17 31.09 8.28
C ASN A 129 -3.33 31.93 8.82
N SER A 130 -4.11 31.37 9.74
CA SER A 130 -5.23 32.10 10.32
C SER A 130 -4.76 33.04 11.44
N ASN A 131 -5.07 34.33 11.31
CA ASN A 131 -4.85 35.35 12.36
C ASN A 131 -5.80 35.17 13.56
N HIS A 132 -6.68 34.20 13.55
CA HIS A 132 -7.57 33.92 14.65
C HIS A 132 -6.83 33.29 15.83
N ARG A 133 -7.01 33.81 17.04
CA ARG A 133 -6.48 33.25 18.30
C ARG A 133 -6.82 31.79 18.58
N LYS A 134 -7.72 31.18 17.77
CA LYS A 134 -8.16 29.79 17.86
C LYS A 134 -7.32 28.80 17.02
N SER A 135 -6.38 29.28 16.18
CA SER A 135 -5.48 28.39 15.45
C SER A 135 -4.45 27.78 16.41
N ARG A 136 -4.80 26.67 17.03
CA ARG A 136 -3.95 25.95 17.98
C ARG A 136 -3.58 24.58 17.41
N SER A 137 -2.38 24.12 17.73
CA SER A 137 -1.99 22.75 17.40
C SER A 137 -2.94 21.73 18.06
N CYS A 138 -3.15 20.62 17.40
CA CYS A 138 -4.11 19.58 17.81
C CYS A 138 -3.80 18.99 19.20
N LYS A 139 -2.51 18.76 19.52
CA LYS A 139 -1.97 18.25 20.81
C LYS A 139 -2.54 16.90 21.25
N MET A 140 -3.25 16.16 20.38
CA MET A 140 -3.75 14.83 20.70
C MET A 140 -2.58 13.85 20.83
N ALA A 141 -2.59 12.95 21.82
CA ALA A 141 -1.60 11.89 21.93
C ALA A 141 -1.71 10.94 20.74
N LEU A 142 -0.57 10.54 20.16
CA LEU A 142 -0.49 9.63 19.03
C LEU A 142 -0.22 8.18 19.45
N SER A 143 0.22 8.00 20.68
CA SER A 143 0.57 6.71 21.24
C SER A 143 0.27 6.67 22.74
N GLN A 144 0.22 5.48 23.28
CA GLN A 144 0.13 5.23 24.72
C GLN A 144 1.34 4.39 25.17
N LYS A 145 1.72 4.58 26.43
CA LYS A 145 2.77 3.77 27.06
C LYS A 145 2.11 2.57 27.74
N ILE A 146 2.47 1.37 27.33
CA ILE A 146 2.05 0.13 27.97
C ILE A 146 3.29 -0.55 28.53
N ALA A 147 3.43 -0.54 29.83
CA ALA A 147 4.65 -0.99 30.55
C ALA A 147 5.90 -0.23 30.03
N THR A 148 6.81 -0.93 29.37
CA THR A 148 8.03 -0.38 28.79
C THR A 148 7.92 -0.06 27.30
N THR A 149 6.77 -0.36 26.67
CA THR A 149 6.59 -0.26 25.22
C THR A 149 5.68 0.92 24.86
N ILE A 150 6.06 1.67 23.85
CA ILE A 150 5.21 2.70 23.24
C ILE A 150 4.41 2.04 22.12
N ARG A 151 3.08 2.12 22.21
CA ARG A 151 2.16 1.57 21.23
C ARG A 151 1.33 2.70 20.62
N PRO A 152 1.30 2.84 19.27
CA PRO A 152 0.41 3.80 18.61
C PRO A 152 -1.06 3.56 18.99
N GLU A 153 -1.84 4.65 19.06
CA GLU A 153 -3.29 4.57 19.30
C GLU A 153 -4.02 3.95 18.12
N LEU A 154 -3.63 4.34 16.91
CA LEU A 154 -4.16 3.83 15.65
C LEU A 154 -2.99 3.52 14.71
N GLU A 155 -3.16 2.51 13.88
CA GLU A 155 -2.22 2.19 12.79
C GLU A 155 -2.99 2.11 11.48
N PHE A 156 -2.42 2.72 10.44
CA PHE A 156 -2.98 2.73 9.08
C PHE A 156 -1.96 2.12 8.12
N PRO A 157 -2.17 0.88 7.66
CA PRO A 157 -1.31 0.25 6.66
C PRO A 157 -1.61 0.82 5.28
N LEU A 158 -0.63 1.47 4.68
CA LEU A 158 -0.70 2.04 3.33
C LEU A 158 0.12 1.20 2.36
N ALA A 159 -0.55 0.60 1.39
CA ALA A 159 0.12 -0.04 0.25
C ALA A 159 0.58 1.05 -0.74
N SER A 160 1.86 1.09 -1.06
CA SER A 160 2.39 2.07 -2.02
C SER A 160 1.82 1.83 -3.42
N ILE A 161 1.04 2.78 -3.93
CA ILE A 161 0.51 2.75 -5.31
C ILE A 161 1.66 2.72 -6.31
N GLN A 162 2.72 3.48 -6.07
CA GLN A 162 3.90 3.52 -6.93
C GLN A 162 4.56 2.14 -7.06
N GLN A 163 4.76 1.43 -5.95
CA GLN A 163 5.36 0.09 -5.97
C GLN A 163 4.45 -0.93 -6.67
N GLN A 164 3.14 -0.83 -6.45
CA GLN A 164 2.16 -1.69 -7.12
C GLN A 164 2.15 -1.44 -8.64
N LEU A 165 2.12 -0.18 -9.07
CA LEU A 165 2.22 0.18 -10.49
C LEU A 165 3.54 -0.29 -11.08
N ALA A 166 4.68 -0.06 -10.42
CA ALA A 166 5.98 -0.56 -10.88
C ALA A 166 6.00 -2.08 -11.05
N ALA A 167 5.33 -2.82 -10.15
CA ALA A 167 5.19 -4.28 -10.28
C ALA A 167 4.28 -4.67 -11.45
N MET A 168 3.22 -3.90 -11.73
CA MET A 168 2.34 -4.13 -12.88
C MET A 168 3.06 -3.86 -14.19
N PHE A 169 3.84 -2.79 -14.29
CA PHE A 169 4.64 -2.46 -15.50
C PHE A 169 5.75 -3.48 -15.80
N ARG A 170 6.17 -4.29 -14.82
CA ARG A 170 7.08 -5.42 -15.06
C ARG A 170 6.40 -6.64 -15.68
N ARG A 171 5.07 -6.68 -15.73
CA ARG A 171 4.34 -7.80 -16.34
C ARG A 171 4.40 -7.68 -17.86
N PRO A 172 4.63 -8.80 -18.58
CA PRO A 172 4.55 -8.80 -20.03
C PRO A 172 3.18 -8.29 -20.49
N ASP A 173 3.16 -7.55 -21.57
CA ASP A 173 1.96 -7.01 -22.22
C ASP A 173 1.11 -6.02 -21.40
N PHE A 174 1.54 -5.61 -20.20
CA PHE A 174 0.76 -4.67 -19.40
C PHE A 174 0.59 -3.31 -20.10
N GLU A 175 1.66 -2.73 -20.67
CA GLU A 175 1.60 -1.47 -21.43
C GLU A 175 0.71 -1.59 -22.66
N ASN A 176 0.75 -2.73 -23.36
CA ASN A 176 -0.13 -2.98 -24.50
C ASN A 176 -1.62 -3.04 -24.07
N SER A 177 -1.87 -3.62 -22.90
CA SER A 177 -3.22 -3.68 -22.33
C SER A 177 -3.75 -2.29 -21.97
N LEU A 178 -2.89 -1.40 -21.44
CA LEU A 178 -3.23 0.00 -21.15
C LEU A 178 -3.60 0.80 -22.40
N ARG A 179 -3.06 0.43 -23.57
CA ARG A 179 -3.37 1.05 -24.88
C ARG A 179 -4.62 0.50 -25.55
N HIS A 180 -5.26 -0.51 -24.97
CA HIS A 180 -6.40 -1.19 -25.59
C HIS A 180 -7.58 -0.25 -25.88
N TRP A 181 -7.91 0.63 -24.95
CA TRP A 181 -8.98 1.60 -25.11
C TRP A 181 -8.81 2.53 -26.31
N ALA A 182 -7.55 2.90 -26.64
CA ALA A 182 -7.23 3.80 -27.75
C ALA A 182 -7.38 3.13 -29.15
N LYS A 183 -7.35 1.79 -29.19
CA LYS A 183 -7.50 1.00 -30.44
C LYS A 183 -8.95 0.56 -30.69
N ARG A 184 -9.84 0.84 -29.74
CA ARG A 184 -11.24 0.41 -29.80
C ARG A 184 -12.00 1.15 -30.90
N GLN A 185 -12.83 0.42 -31.64
CA GLN A 185 -13.78 1.02 -32.57
C GLN A 185 -14.95 1.62 -31.78
N GLN A 186 -15.16 2.91 -31.96
CA GLN A 186 -16.27 3.62 -31.34
C GLN A 186 -17.50 3.55 -32.25
N THR A 187 -18.66 3.26 -31.67
CA THR A 187 -19.93 3.30 -32.35
C THR A 187 -20.65 4.62 -32.03
N ASP A 188 -21.02 5.38 -33.03
CA ASP A 188 -21.67 6.65 -32.82
C ASP A 188 -22.98 6.51 -32.02
N ASN A 189 -23.18 7.41 -31.08
CA ASN A 189 -24.38 7.51 -30.21
C ASN A 189 -24.62 6.29 -29.28
N ILE A 190 -23.68 5.41 -29.11
CA ILE A 190 -23.77 4.31 -28.14
C ILE A 190 -22.66 4.46 -27.09
N LEU A 191 -23.05 4.44 -25.82
CA LEU A 191 -22.11 4.39 -24.69
C LEU A 191 -22.01 2.93 -24.23
N THR A 192 -20.91 2.29 -24.55
CA THR A 192 -20.66 0.89 -24.17
C THR A 192 -19.58 0.77 -23.10
N ASP A 193 -18.85 1.86 -22.88
CA ASP A 193 -17.76 1.89 -21.92
C ASP A 193 -17.53 3.31 -21.37
N ILE A 194 -16.74 3.44 -20.29
CA ILE A 194 -16.35 4.74 -19.71
C ILE A 194 -15.60 5.62 -20.72
N TYR A 195 -14.89 5.03 -21.67
CA TYR A 195 -14.14 5.74 -22.72
C TYR A 195 -15.06 6.50 -23.69
N ASP A 196 -16.32 6.09 -23.79
CA ASP A 196 -17.34 6.76 -24.64
C ASP A 196 -17.88 8.04 -23.97
N GLY A 197 -17.63 8.18 -22.65
CA GLY A 197 -18.12 9.30 -21.86
C GLY A 197 -17.41 10.61 -22.12
N GLN A 198 -18.12 11.72 -21.92
CA GLN A 198 -17.61 13.08 -22.14
C GLN A 198 -16.44 13.42 -21.22
N VAL A 199 -16.43 12.89 -20.00
CA VAL A 199 -15.32 13.09 -19.06
C VAL A 199 -14.03 12.54 -19.65
N TRP A 200 -14.03 11.28 -20.11
CA TRP A 200 -12.86 10.66 -20.72
C TRP A 200 -12.37 11.42 -21.96
N LYS A 201 -13.31 11.83 -22.82
CA LYS A 201 -13.01 12.50 -24.09
C LYS A 201 -12.49 13.92 -23.93
N ASN A 202 -12.85 14.62 -22.86
CA ASN A 202 -12.63 16.06 -22.72
C ASN A 202 -11.84 16.46 -21.47
N PHE A 203 -11.46 15.51 -20.62
CA PHE A 203 -10.60 15.80 -19.46
C PHE A 203 -9.26 16.33 -19.92
N LYS A 204 -8.83 17.46 -19.37
CA LYS A 204 -7.59 18.15 -19.72
C LYS A 204 -6.51 17.92 -18.66
N GLU A 205 -5.24 18.07 -19.02
CA GLU A 205 -4.12 17.95 -18.09
C GLU A 205 -4.09 19.07 -17.06
N THR A 206 -4.48 20.29 -17.47
CA THR A 206 -4.57 21.46 -16.61
C THR A 206 -5.90 22.19 -16.82
N ASN A 207 -6.21 23.16 -15.96
CA ASN A 207 -7.39 24.01 -16.07
C ASN A 207 -7.27 25.09 -17.16
N GLU A 208 -6.17 25.18 -17.89
CA GLU A 208 -5.97 26.15 -18.96
C GLU A 208 -6.80 25.81 -20.20
N GLU A 209 -7.24 26.85 -20.92
CA GLU A 209 -8.11 26.68 -22.10
C GLU A 209 -7.42 25.89 -23.21
N ASP A 210 -6.13 26.11 -23.42
CA ASP A 210 -5.30 25.46 -24.45
C ASP A 210 -4.63 24.15 -23.97
N SER A 211 -4.93 23.69 -22.76
CA SER A 211 -4.35 22.46 -22.23
C SER A 211 -4.74 21.23 -23.05
N PRO A 212 -3.81 20.35 -23.36
CA PRO A 212 -4.09 19.12 -24.09
C PRO A 212 -5.01 18.20 -23.29
N LYS A 213 -5.71 17.31 -24.00
CA LYS A 213 -6.52 16.29 -23.37
C LYS A 213 -5.64 15.30 -22.62
N PHE A 214 -6.04 14.91 -21.43
CA PHE A 214 -5.33 13.94 -20.60
C PHE A 214 -5.30 12.54 -21.25
N PHE A 215 -6.45 12.06 -21.71
CA PHE A 215 -6.55 10.76 -22.37
C PHE A 215 -6.41 10.93 -23.89
N ARG A 216 -5.25 10.59 -24.42
CA ARG A 216 -4.92 10.62 -25.85
C ARG A 216 -3.97 9.49 -26.24
N ASN A 217 -3.88 9.17 -27.51
CA ASN A 217 -3.20 7.97 -28.01
C ASN A 217 -1.69 7.95 -27.76
N ASP A 218 -1.03 9.10 -27.80
CA ASP A 218 0.41 9.22 -27.60
C ASP A 218 0.88 8.91 -26.17
N VAL A 219 0.00 9.11 -25.19
CA VAL A 219 0.27 8.90 -23.77
C VAL A 219 -0.63 7.83 -23.13
N ALA A 220 -1.25 6.99 -23.95
CA ALA A 220 -2.26 6.03 -23.50
C ALA A 220 -1.77 5.01 -22.47
N ASP A 221 -0.47 4.75 -22.39
CA ASP A 221 0.20 3.85 -21.45
C ASP A 221 0.74 4.54 -20.20
N SER A 222 0.74 5.86 -20.15
CA SER A 222 1.29 6.64 -19.03
C SER A 222 0.23 7.46 -18.30
N HIS A 223 -0.83 7.87 -18.99
CA HIS A 223 -1.95 8.62 -18.39
C HIS A 223 -3.04 7.65 -17.93
N LEU A 224 -3.07 7.36 -16.63
CA LEU A 224 -3.95 6.36 -16.06
C LEU A 224 -5.19 7.01 -15.43
N GLY A 225 -6.37 6.53 -15.80
CA GLY A 225 -7.60 6.78 -15.07
C GLY A 225 -7.73 5.80 -13.91
N LEU A 226 -7.93 6.30 -12.69
CA LEU A 226 -8.15 5.47 -11.51
C LEU A 226 -9.58 5.63 -11.01
N MET A 227 -10.26 4.51 -10.80
CA MET A 227 -11.51 4.45 -10.07
C MET A 227 -11.23 4.02 -8.64
N LEU A 228 -11.64 4.85 -7.68
CA LEU A 228 -11.51 4.53 -6.26
C LEU A 228 -12.85 4.02 -5.73
N ASN A 229 -12.81 2.94 -4.99
CA ASN A 229 -13.94 2.41 -4.25
C ASN A 229 -13.55 2.21 -2.80
N LEU A 230 -14.47 2.50 -1.88
CA LEU A 230 -14.32 2.31 -0.45
C LEU A 230 -15.36 1.30 0.00
N ASP A 231 -14.90 0.21 0.60
CA ASP A 231 -15.75 -0.83 1.14
C ASP A 231 -15.51 -1.02 2.64
N TRP A 232 -16.59 -1.17 3.41
CA TRP A 232 -16.55 -1.38 4.86
C TRP A 232 -17.02 -2.79 5.18
N PHE A 233 -16.24 -3.52 5.94
CA PHE A 233 -16.61 -4.86 6.38
C PHE A 233 -16.23 -5.10 7.85
N GLN A 234 -16.89 -6.06 8.45
CA GLN A 234 -16.56 -6.54 9.80
C GLN A 234 -15.70 -7.79 9.69
N PRO A 235 -14.39 -7.71 10.05
CA PRO A 235 -13.48 -8.84 9.90
C PRO A 235 -13.73 -9.98 10.89
N TYR A 236 -14.50 -9.71 11.96
CA TYR A 236 -14.78 -10.67 13.02
C TYR A 236 -16.26 -10.66 13.38
N ASP A 237 -16.84 -11.85 13.49
CA ASP A 237 -18.23 -12.01 13.94
C ASP A 237 -18.39 -11.53 15.40
N GLY A 238 -19.49 -10.81 15.67
CA GLY A 238 -19.84 -10.36 17.02
C GLY A 238 -19.04 -9.16 17.55
N THR A 239 -18.20 -8.51 16.74
CA THR A 239 -17.51 -7.28 17.13
C THR A 239 -18.14 -6.05 16.50
N VAL A 240 -18.06 -4.91 17.20
CA VAL A 240 -18.50 -3.59 16.67
C VAL A 240 -17.43 -2.97 15.77
N HIS A 241 -16.30 -3.65 15.57
CA HIS A 241 -15.18 -3.15 14.80
C HIS A 241 -15.39 -3.36 13.30
N SER A 242 -15.37 -2.28 12.52
CA SER A 242 -15.39 -2.32 11.06
C SER A 242 -14.06 -1.85 10.47
N THR A 243 -13.67 -2.48 9.40
CA THR A 243 -12.47 -2.12 8.64
C THR A 243 -12.88 -1.57 7.28
N GLY A 244 -12.32 -0.42 6.90
CA GLY A 244 -12.49 0.15 5.55
C GLY A 244 -11.33 -0.24 4.65
N VAL A 245 -11.63 -0.69 3.43
CA VAL A 245 -10.64 -0.97 2.39
C VAL A 245 -10.85 -0.03 1.22
N ILE A 246 -9.76 0.59 0.76
CA ILE A 246 -9.77 1.42 -0.45
C ILE A 246 -9.20 0.58 -1.59
N TYR A 247 -9.99 0.40 -2.64
CA TYR A 247 -9.58 -0.24 -3.88
C TYR A 247 -9.32 0.84 -4.94
N ALA A 248 -8.28 0.63 -5.73
CA ALA A 248 -8.00 1.42 -6.92
C ALA A 248 -8.01 0.51 -8.14
N ALA A 249 -8.92 0.75 -9.08
CA ALA A 249 -8.95 0.05 -10.36
C ALA A 249 -8.40 0.96 -11.46
N ILE A 250 -7.56 0.40 -12.34
CA ILE A 250 -7.02 1.11 -13.50
C ILE A 250 -8.05 1.04 -14.61
N CYS A 251 -8.66 2.18 -14.93
CA CYS A 251 -9.71 2.26 -15.94
C CYS A 251 -9.23 2.06 -17.38
N ASN A 252 -7.93 2.16 -17.66
CA ASN A 252 -7.36 1.95 -19.00
C ASN A 252 -7.31 0.47 -19.42
N LEU A 253 -7.46 -0.45 -18.48
CA LEU A 253 -7.43 -1.88 -18.73
C LEU A 253 -8.77 -2.35 -19.30
N PRO A 254 -8.76 -3.41 -20.16
CA PRO A 254 -9.98 -3.99 -20.73
C PRO A 254 -10.85 -4.68 -19.68
#